data_297710975213ca4f3c89a3a62091db5b
#
_entry.id   297710975213ca4f3c89a3a62091db5b
#
_cell.length_a   1.000
_cell.length_b   1.000
_cell.length_c   1.000
_cell.angle_alpha   90.00
_cell.angle_beta   90.00
_cell.angle_gamma   90.00
#
_symmetry.space_group_name_H-M   'P 1'
#
loop_
_entity.id
_entity.type
_entity.pdbx_description
1 polymer ?
#
loop_
_entity_poly.entity_id
_entity_poly.type
_entity_poly.pdbx_seq_one_letter_code
_entity_poly.pdbx_strand_id
1 'polypeptide(L)'
;MAGSLIKIDEEIVTSAVASVTLTGIDSTYDVYMVRFNNVVPDTDTQTLFTRPTISGTMDTNGNKDYAYKIMRAGASFQNTSLTNSDKIEVSFILGTGTSSQEMGNGVLYLFNFNNASEYKFLTLEESNLRHTGELTGNQGGGVFKNNSSACDGIGFFFASGNIDVGAVFTLYKVV
;
A
#
# COMPACT_ATOMS: atom_id res chain seq x y z
N MET A 1 8.47 -25.20 -12.47
CA MET A 1 9.46 -24.39 -11.72
C MET A 1 8.73 -23.85 -10.51
N ALA A 2 9.33 -23.89 -9.33
CA ALA A 2 8.77 -23.19 -8.19
C ALA A 2 8.94 -21.67 -8.44
N GLY A 3 7.89 -20.90 -8.26
CA GLY A 3 7.99 -19.44 -8.33
C GLY A 3 8.92 -18.92 -7.23
N SER A 4 9.65 -17.85 -7.50
CA SER A 4 10.54 -17.22 -6.54
C SER A 4 10.27 -15.72 -6.45
N LEU A 5 10.61 -15.14 -5.31
CA LEU A 5 10.59 -13.69 -5.09
C LEU A 5 12.03 -13.18 -5.18
N ILE A 6 12.23 -12.19 -6.04
CA ILE A 6 13.52 -11.51 -6.14
C ILE A 6 13.34 -10.10 -5.62
N LYS A 7 14.05 -9.75 -4.54
CA LYS A 7 14.03 -8.40 -3.97
C LYS A 7 14.61 -7.40 -4.96
N ILE A 8 13.87 -6.30 -5.21
CA ILE A 8 14.28 -5.22 -6.09
C ILE A 8 14.70 -4.01 -5.27
N ASP A 9 13.86 -3.64 -4.29
CA ASP A 9 14.04 -2.42 -3.52
C ASP A 9 13.56 -2.65 -2.08
N GLU A 10 14.15 -1.91 -1.14
CA GLU A 10 13.80 -1.98 0.27
C GLU A 10 14.09 -0.66 0.97
N GLU A 11 13.06 -0.13 1.61
CA GLU A 11 13.17 1.05 2.44
C GLU A 11 12.94 0.70 3.90
N ILE A 12 13.93 0.97 4.75
CA ILE A 12 13.87 0.85 6.21
C ILE A 12 13.84 2.26 6.78
N VAL A 13 12.74 2.60 7.43
CA VAL A 13 12.57 3.93 8.03
C VAL A 13 13.42 4.04 9.30
N THR A 14 14.50 4.80 9.23
CA THR A 14 15.45 5.05 10.34
C THR A 14 15.22 6.39 11.05
N SER A 15 14.43 7.26 10.44
CA SER A 15 13.89 8.50 11.04
C SER A 15 12.50 8.73 10.44
N ALA A 16 11.59 9.37 11.19
CA ALA A 16 10.22 9.61 10.71
C ALA A 16 10.22 10.37 9.37
N VAL A 17 9.46 9.87 8.38
CA VAL A 17 9.41 10.42 7.02
C VAL A 17 7.96 10.58 6.55
N ALA A 18 7.70 11.63 5.78
CA ALA A 18 6.36 11.90 5.25
C ALA A 18 5.85 10.83 4.27
N SER A 19 6.75 10.14 3.59
CA SER A 19 6.43 9.07 2.65
C SER A 19 7.61 8.16 2.39
N VAL A 20 7.31 6.93 1.96
CA VAL A 20 8.28 5.97 1.42
C VAL A 20 7.94 5.71 -0.03
N THR A 21 8.94 5.59 -0.90
CA THR A 21 8.77 5.25 -2.31
C THR A 21 9.68 4.09 -2.68
N LEU A 22 9.09 3.01 -3.19
CA LEU A 22 9.81 1.87 -3.75
C LEU A 22 9.87 2.02 -5.27
N THR A 23 11.04 1.76 -5.85
CA THR A 23 11.34 1.95 -7.27
C THR A 23 11.84 0.67 -7.95
N GLY A 24 11.98 0.68 -9.27
CA GLY A 24 12.54 -0.45 -10.03
C GLY A 24 11.50 -1.39 -10.63
N ILE A 25 10.24 -0.96 -10.71
CA ILE A 25 9.24 -1.65 -11.54
C ILE A 25 9.57 -1.38 -13.00
N ASP A 26 9.79 -2.44 -13.78
CA ASP A 26 10.15 -2.40 -15.19
C ASP A 26 9.27 -3.34 -16.02
N SER A 27 9.50 -3.41 -17.33
CA SER A 27 8.76 -4.26 -18.26
C SER A 27 9.21 -5.73 -18.28
N THR A 28 10.10 -6.13 -17.40
CA THR A 28 10.67 -7.50 -17.39
C THR A 28 9.69 -8.51 -16.78
N TYR A 29 8.80 -8.04 -15.89
CA TYR A 29 7.83 -8.89 -15.18
C TYR A 29 6.46 -8.25 -15.16
N ASP A 30 5.42 -9.09 -15.22
CA ASP A 30 4.02 -8.65 -15.21
C ASP A 30 3.48 -8.50 -13.80
N VAL A 31 4.10 -9.16 -12.81
CA VAL A 31 3.63 -9.19 -11.42
C VAL A 31 4.75 -8.79 -10.48
N TYR A 32 4.43 -7.87 -9.60
CA TYR A 32 5.27 -7.44 -8.49
C TYR A 32 4.55 -7.63 -7.16
N MET A 33 5.31 -7.74 -6.08
CA MET A 33 4.77 -7.87 -4.73
C MET A 33 5.44 -6.83 -3.83
N VAL A 34 4.65 -6.08 -3.09
CA VAL A 34 5.14 -5.27 -1.98
C VAL A 34 4.77 -5.94 -0.67
N ARG A 35 5.73 -6.07 0.22
CA ARG A 35 5.52 -6.40 1.63
C ARG A 35 5.83 -5.17 2.48
N PHE A 36 4.97 -4.88 3.43
CA PHE A 36 5.23 -3.85 4.44
C PHE A 36 5.03 -4.42 5.85
N ASN A 37 5.90 -4.02 6.77
CA ASN A 37 5.92 -4.51 8.14
C ASN A 37 6.17 -3.36 9.11
N ASN A 38 5.60 -3.47 10.30
CA ASN A 38 5.83 -2.55 11.41
C ASN A 38 5.48 -1.10 11.08
N VAL A 39 4.49 -0.89 10.21
CA VAL A 39 4.11 0.46 9.76
C VAL A 39 3.25 1.11 10.82
N VAL A 40 3.77 2.16 11.45
CA VAL A 40 3.14 2.96 12.50
C VAL A 40 3.21 4.43 12.09
N PRO A 41 2.14 5.23 12.26
CA PRO A 41 2.20 6.67 12.10
C PRO A 41 2.79 7.34 13.35
N ASP A 42 3.41 8.50 13.20
CA ASP A 42 3.79 9.37 14.34
C ASP A 42 2.60 10.17 14.91
N THR A 43 1.49 10.16 14.20
CA THR A 43 0.22 10.81 14.59
C THR A 43 -0.87 9.75 14.75
N ASP A 44 -1.59 9.77 15.85
CA ASP A 44 -2.62 8.77 16.17
C ASP A 44 -3.78 8.75 15.16
N THR A 45 -4.39 7.57 14.98
CA THR A 45 -5.63 7.37 14.21
C THR A 45 -5.46 7.68 12.71
N GLN A 46 -4.35 7.29 12.09
CA GLN A 46 -4.09 7.56 10.68
C GLN A 46 -4.38 6.36 9.77
N THR A 47 -4.77 6.68 8.56
CA THR A 47 -4.97 5.73 7.46
C THR A 47 -3.74 5.72 6.56
N LEU A 48 -3.22 4.51 6.28
CA LEU A 48 -2.15 4.33 5.30
C LEU A 48 -2.73 4.32 3.89
N PHE A 49 -2.13 5.10 3.01
CA PHE A 49 -2.45 5.18 1.59
C PHE A 49 -1.28 4.78 0.71
N THR A 50 -1.60 4.43 -0.54
CA THR A 50 -0.62 4.18 -1.58
C THR A 50 -0.97 4.91 -2.87
N ARG A 51 0.07 5.26 -3.65
CA ARG A 51 0.00 5.80 -5.01
C ARG A 51 1.05 5.12 -5.89
N PRO A 52 0.72 4.75 -7.13
CA PRO A 52 1.76 4.40 -8.11
C PRO A 52 2.62 5.62 -8.41
N THR A 53 3.87 5.40 -8.84
CA THR A 53 4.74 6.47 -9.34
C THR A 53 4.87 6.43 -10.85
N ILE A 54 5.01 7.62 -11.43
CA ILE A 54 5.33 7.83 -12.85
C ILE A 54 6.56 8.73 -12.89
N SER A 55 7.63 8.28 -13.50
CA SER A 55 8.92 8.99 -13.54
C SER A 55 9.39 9.40 -12.14
N GLY A 56 9.30 8.48 -11.18
CA GLY A 56 9.72 8.66 -9.79
C GLY A 56 8.80 9.53 -8.92
N THR A 57 7.68 10.04 -9.47
CA THR A 57 6.76 10.92 -8.74
C THR A 57 5.43 10.23 -8.50
N MET A 58 4.91 10.30 -7.27
CA MET A 58 3.59 9.76 -6.94
C MET A 58 2.49 10.45 -7.75
N ASP A 59 1.67 9.66 -8.45
CA ASP A 59 0.55 10.18 -9.23
C ASP A 59 -0.60 10.63 -8.34
N THR A 60 -0.96 11.91 -8.42
CA THR A 60 -2.02 12.55 -7.63
C THR A 60 -3.33 12.74 -8.40
N ASN A 61 -3.44 12.22 -9.62
CA ASN A 61 -4.67 12.34 -10.39
C ASN A 61 -5.82 11.51 -9.78
N GLY A 62 -7.05 11.99 -9.91
CA GLY A 62 -8.26 11.31 -9.46
C GLY A 62 -8.70 10.20 -10.43
N ASN A 63 -7.88 9.19 -10.60
CA ASN A 63 -8.10 8.09 -11.55
C ASN A 63 -7.95 6.70 -10.94
N LYS A 64 -8.04 6.60 -9.62
CA LYS A 64 -7.94 5.35 -8.87
C LYS A 64 -9.29 4.96 -8.29
N ASP A 65 -9.67 3.70 -8.46
CA ASP A 65 -10.82 3.13 -7.75
C ASP A 65 -10.30 2.03 -6.83
N TYR A 66 -10.95 1.84 -5.69
CA TYR A 66 -10.67 0.73 -4.80
C TYR A 66 -11.93 0.23 -4.09
N ALA A 67 -11.90 -1.04 -3.72
CA ALA A 67 -12.92 -1.65 -2.88
C ALA A 67 -12.29 -2.77 -2.04
N TYR A 68 -12.61 -2.82 -0.76
CA TYR A 68 -12.15 -3.88 0.12
C TYR A 68 -13.12 -4.15 1.27
N LYS A 69 -12.95 -5.32 1.84
CA LYS A 69 -13.65 -5.75 3.05
C LYS A 69 -12.78 -5.55 4.26
N ILE A 70 -13.37 -5.00 5.31
CA ILE A 70 -12.74 -4.83 6.61
C ILE A 70 -13.24 -5.93 7.53
N MET A 71 -12.34 -6.78 7.97
CA MET A 71 -12.58 -7.80 8.97
C MET A 71 -12.27 -7.23 10.34
N ARG A 72 -13.15 -7.43 11.32
CA ARG A 72 -13.03 -6.87 12.67
C ARG A 72 -13.25 -7.95 13.72
N ALA A 73 -12.35 -8.07 14.68
CA ALA A 73 -12.45 -9.09 15.72
C ALA A 73 -13.59 -8.83 16.72
N GLY A 74 -13.92 -7.58 16.97
CA GLY A 74 -14.93 -7.16 17.95
C GLY A 74 -16.26 -6.67 17.38
N ALA A 75 -16.43 -6.68 16.05
CA ALA A 75 -17.62 -6.11 15.40
C ALA A 75 -17.95 -6.77 14.06
N SER A 76 -19.06 -6.37 13.46
CA SER A 76 -19.44 -6.83 12.12
C SER A 76 -18.44 -6.36 11.06
N PHE A 77 -18.23 -7.18 10.04
CA PHE A 77 -17.45 -6.83 8.88
C PHE A 77 -18.04 -5.63 8.15
N GLN A 78 -17.17 -4.77 7.67
CA GLN A 78 -17.53 -3.58 6.92
C GLN A 78 -17.01 -3.65 5.49
N ASN A 79 -17.59 -2.85 4.61
CA ASN A 79 -17.09 -2.65 3.26
C ASN A 79 -16.71 -1.18 3.09
N THR A 80 -15.69 -0.92 2.30
CA THR A 80 -15.35 0.42 1.84
C THR A 80 -15.03 0.40 0.36
N SER A 81 -15.34 1.50 -0.31
CA SER A 81 -15.01 1.69 -1.72
C SER A 81 -14.98 3.18 -2.06
N LEU A 82 -14.16 3.54 -3.02
CA LEU A 82 -14.14 4.88 -3.57
C LEU A 82 -13.78 4.81 -5.06
N THR A 83 -14.35 5.70 -5.86
CA THR A 83 -14.03 5.85 -7.28
C THR A 83 -13.44 7.23 -7.54
N ASN A 84 -12.59 7.33 -8.57
CA ASN A 84 -11.93 8.58 -8.96
C ASN A 84 -11.15 9.25 -7.81
N SER A 85 -10.53 8.43 -6.97
CA SER A 85 -9.65 8.87 -5.89
C SER A 85 -8.26 9.23 -6.42
N ASP A 86 -7.58 10.14 -5.73
CA ASP A 86 -6.18 10.47 -5.96
C ASP A 86 -5.21 9.45 -5.32
N LYS A 87 -5.72 8.50 -4.54
CA LYS A 87 -4.96 7.51 -3.78
C LYS A 87 -5.78 6.23 -3.57
N ILE A 88 -5.12 5.14 -3.19
CA ILE A 88 -5.76 3.89 -2.77
C ILE A 88 -5.52 3.72 -1.26
N GLU A 89 -6.58 3.41 -0.54
CA GLU A 89 -6.52 3.13 0.89
C GLU A 89 -5.95 1.73 1.14
N VAL A 90 -4.98 1.61 2.04
CA VAL A 90 -4.31 0.34 2.41
C VAL A 90 -4.80 -0.15 3.76
N SER A 91 -4.82 0.71 4.76
CA SER A 91 -5.34 0.39 6.08
C SER A 91 -6.67 1.10 6.35
N PHE A 92 -7.45 0.58 7.28
CA PHE A 92 -8.79 1.10 7.58
C PHE A 92 -8.78 2.53 8.16
N ILE A 93 -9.84 3.30 7.81
CA ILE A 93 -10.09 4.74 8.11
C ILE A 93 -10.00 5.15 9.60
N LEU A 94 -9.98 4.30 10.56
CA LEU A 94 -9.86 4.67 11.98
C LEU A 94 -8.66 4.00 12.62
N GLY A 95 -7.72 3.88 11.87
CA GLY A 95 -6.41 3.55 11.77
C GLY A 95 -5.54 3.04 12.86
N THR A 96 -4.38 2.81 12.39
CA THR A 96 -3.20 2.50 13.17
C THR A 96 -2.96 3.63 14.17
N GLY A 97 -2.79 3.30 15.43
CA GLY A 97 -2.33 4.25 16.44
C GLY A 97 -0.82 4.39 16.45
N THR A 98 -0.29 5.14 17.39
CA THR A 98 1.15 5.43 17.51
C THR A 98 1.94 4.40 18.31
N SER A 99 1.28 3.42 18.91
CA SER A 99 1.93 2.37 19.69
C SER A 99 2.66 1.36 18.80
N SER A 100 3.84 0.92 19.19
CA SER A 100 4.57 -0.16 18.53
C SER A 100 3.83 -1.51 18.53
N GLN A 101 2.72 -1.63 19.25
CA GLN A 101 1.83 -2.80 19.23
C GLN A 101 0.69 -2.67 18.22
N GLU A 102 0.48 -1.48 17.67
CA GLU A 102 -0.62 -1.15 16.74
C GLU A 102 -0.18 -1.12 15.27
N MET A 103 0.96 -1.73 14.98
CA MET A 103 1.60 -1.72 13.67
C MET A 103 0.75 -2.39 12.57
N GLY A 104 0.74 -1.78 11.40
CA GLY A 104 0.21 -2.35 10.17
C GLY A 104 1.23 -3.28 9.50
N ASN A 105 0.74 -4.43 9.02
CA ASN A 105 1.54 -5.40 8.28
C ASN A 105 0.72 -5.95 7.12
N GLY A 106 1.32 -6.09 5.93
CA GLY A 106 0.54 -6.54 4.79
C GLY A 106 1.34 -6.81 3.53
N VAL A 107 0.58 -7.18 2.51
CA VAL A 107 1.07 -7.51 1.18
C VAL A 107 0.17 -6.87 0.14
N LEU A 108 0.78 -6.31 -0.92
CA LEU A 108 0.11 -5.94 -2.16
C LEU A 108 0.72 -6.73 -3.32
N TYR A 109 -0.14 -7.26 -4.20
CA TYR A 109 0.30 -7.70 -5.52
C TYR A 109 -0.07 -6.64 -6.55
N LEU A 110 0.88 -6.34 -7.43
CA LEU A 110 0.76 -5.29 -8.45
C LEU A 110 0.80 -5.96 -9.83
N PHE A 111 -0.17 -5.65 -10.67
CA PHE A 111 -0.34 -6.26 -12.00
C PHE A 111 -0.31 -5.19 -13.08
N ASN A 112 0.39 -5.43 -14.17
CA ASN A 112 0.53 -4.56 -15.34
C ASN A 112 1.12 -3.17 -15.02
N PHE A 113 1.85 -3.00 -13.93
CA PHE A 113 2.27 -1.66 -13.48
C PHE A 113 3.15 -0.95 -14.50
N ASN A 114 4.04 -1.64 -15.19
CA ASN A 114 4.88 -1.03 -16.23
C ASN A 114 4.25 -1.01 -17.62
N ASN A 115 3.01 -1.47 -17.80
CA ASN A 115 2.33 -1.41 -19.08
C ASN A 115 1.67 -0.04 -19.29
N ALA A 116 2.17 0.75 -20.26
CA ALA A 116 1.65 2.09 -20.56
C ALA A 116 0.27 2.07 -21.25
N SER A 117 -0.15 0.93 -21.82
CA SER A 117 -1.36 0.82 -22.65
C SER A 117 -2.56 0.23 -21.90
N GLU A 118 -2.36 -0.25 -20.68
CA GLU A 118 -3.37 -0.96 -19.89
C GLU A 118 -3.56 -0.33 -18.51
N TYR A 119 -4.70 -0.62 -17.89
CA TYR A 119 -4.93 -0.29 -16.49
C TYR A 119 -4.05 -1.17 -15.59
N LYS A 120 -3.63 -0.59 -14.47
CA LYS A 120 -2.83 -1.27 -13.46
C LYS A 120 -3.74 -1.70 -12.32
N PHE A 121 -3.57 -2.92 -11.86
CA PHE A 121 -4.38 -3.46 -10.78
C PHE A 121 -3.50 -3.79 -9.57
N LEU A 122 -4.10 -3.74 -8.40
CA LEU A 122 -3.49 -4.30 -7.21
C LEU A 122 -4.49 -5.12 -6.40
N THR A 123 -3.99 -6.11 -5.69
CA THR A 123 -4.72 -6.76 -4.61
C THR A 123 -4.04 -6.44 -3.28
N LEU A 124 -4.81 -6.45 -2.21
CA LEU A 124 -4.38 -6.04 -0.88
C LEU A 124 -4.81 -7.06 0.16
N GLU A 125 -3.87 -7.43 1.03
CA GLU A 125 -4.14 -8.09 2.31
C GLU A 125 -3.34 -7.38 3.40
N GLU A 126 -4.03 -6.93 4.45
CA GLU A 126 -3.42 -6.17 5.54
C GLU A 126 -4.05 -6.56 6.88
N SER A 127 -3.29 -6.48 7.95
CA SER A 127 -3.78 -6.56 9.32
C SER A 127 -3.05 -5.58 10.25
N ASN A 128 -3.80 -4.97 11.14
CA ASN A 128 -3.27 -4.10 12.18
C ASN A 128 -4.08 -4.21 13.48
N LEU A 129 -3.50 -3.76 14.57
CA LEU A 129 -4.25 -3.44 15.77
C LEU A 129 -4.58 -1.95 15.72
N ARG A 130 -5.86 -1.60 15.87
CA ARG A 130 -6.31 -0.21 15.88
C ARG A 130 -5.92 0.47 17.19
N HIS A 131 -5.91 1.82 17.20
CA HIS A 131 -5.74 2.64 18.41
C HIS A 131 -6.69 2.27 19.57
N THR A 132 -7.78 1.57 19.30
CA THR A 132 -8.72 1.06 20.33
C THR A 132 -8.37 -0.33 20.83
N GLY A 133 -7.28 -0.95 20.35
CA GLY A 133 -6.90 -2.33 20.68
C GLY A 133 -7.69 -3.40 19.92
N GLU A 134 -8.50 -3.04 18.91
CA GLU A 134 -9.25 -3.99 18.10
C GLU A 134 -8.40 -4.49 16.92
N LEU A 135 -8.29 -5.81 16.77
CA LEU A 135 -7.71 -6.39 15.56
C LEU A 135 -8.60 -6.11 14.35
N THR A 136 -8.02 -5.54 13.30
CA THR A 136 -8.65 -5.38 12.00
C THR A 136 -7.78 -5.99 10.91
N GLY A 137 -8.42 -6.39 9.80
CA GLY A 137 -7.75 -6.82 8.58
C GLY A 137 -8.51 -6.33 7.36
N ASN A 138 -7.78 -5.99 6.32
CA ASN A 138 -8.33 -5.52 5.05
C ASN A 138 -8.01 -6.48 3.94
N GLN A 139 -9.01 -6.82 3.12
CA GLN A 139 -8.83 -7.66 1.93
C GLN A 139 -9.63 -7.09 0.76
N GLY A 140 -8.96 -6.86 -0.35
CA GLY A 140 -9.60 -6.32 -1.53
C GLY A 140 -8.63 -5.93 -2.61
N GLY A 141 -8.94 -4.87 -3.34
CA GLY A 141 -8.08 -4.41 -4.42
C GLY A 141 -8.42 -3.02 -4.93
N GLY A 142 -7.63 -2.59 -5.87
CA GLY A 142 -7.78 -1.31 -6.55
C GLY A 142 -7.32 -1.36 -7.99
N VAL A 143 -7.72 -0.33 -8.72
CA VAL A 143 -7.30 -0.09 -10.10
C VAL A 143 -6.81 1.33 -10.27
N PHE A 144 -5.72 1.48 -10.98
CA PHE A 144 -5.21 2.75 -11.47
C PHE A 144 -5.55 2.86 -12.96
N LYS A 145 -6.49 3.75 -13.29
CA LYS A 145 -7.10 3.87 -14.64
C LYS A 145 -6.28 4.73 -15.60
N ASN A 146 -4.99 4.86 -15.39
CA ASN A 146 -4.09 5.46 -16.34
C ASN A 146 -3.60 4.40 -17.33
N ASN A 147 -3.90 4.59 -18.60
CA ASN A 147 -3.48 3.74 -19.72
C ASN A 147 -2.59 4.47 -20.73
N SER A 148 -1.92 5.52 -20.32
CA SER A 148 -1.03 6.33 -21.15
C SER A 148 0.38 6.48 -20.59
N SER A 149 0.65 5.91 -19.41
CA SER A 149 1.96 5.97 -18.75
C SER A 149 2.27 4.69 -18.02
N ALA A 150 3.50 4.23 -18.13
CA ALA A 150 4.03 3.16 -17.29
C ALA A 150 4.25 3.69 -15.86
N CYS A 151 4.02 2.83 -14.87
CA CYS A 151 4.43 3.09 -13.49
C CYS A 151 5.79 2.44 -13.24
N ASP A 152 6.68 3.15 -12.57
CA ASP A 152 8.04 2.74 -12.27
C ASP A 152 8.27 2.41 -10.79
N GLY A 153 7.23 2.57 -9.96
CA GLY A 153 7.28 2.30 -8.54
C GLY A 153 5.94 2.51 -7.86
N ILE A 154 5.99 2.53 -6.52
CA ILE A 154 4.82 2.71 -5.66
C ILE A 154 5.23 3.44 -4.37
N GLY A 155 4.42 4.41 -3.97
CA GLY A 155 4.65 5.19 -2.75
C GLY A 155 3.61 4.92 -1.68
N PHE A 156 4.02 5.12 -0.40
CA PHE A 156 3.19 4.95 0.79
C PHE A 156 3.28 6.20 1.66
N PHE A 157 2.16 6.60 2.25
CA PHE A 157 2.09 7.76 3.14
C PHE A 157 0.84 7.68 4.02
N PHE A 158 0.84 8.35 5.16
CA PHE A 158 -0.35 8.50 5.99
C PHE A 158 -1.18 9.72 5.57
N ALA A 159 -2.46 9.74 5.98
CA ALA A 159 -3.35 10.88 5.74
C ALA A 159 -2.82 12.18 6.36
N SER A 160 -2.15 12.06 7.50
CA SER A 160 -1.46 13.13 8.23
C SER A 160 -0.31 12.53 9.03
N GLY A 161 0.68 13.36 9.36
CA GLY A 161 1.88 12.91 10.06
C GLY A 161 2.86 12.15 9.17
N ASN A 162 3.78 11.44 9.80
CA ASN A 162 4.86 10.71 9.16
C ASN A 162 4.72 9.19 9.40
N ILE A 163 5.41 8.41 8.58
CA ILE A 163 5.71 7.00 8.85
C ILE A 163 6.84 6.98 9.88
N ASP A 164 6.60 6.33 11.02
CA ASP A 164 7.55 6.33 12.14
C ASP A 164 8.68 5.29 11.93
N VAL A 165 9.70 5.41 12.76
CA VAL A 165 10.91 4.58 12.77
C VAL A 165 10.58 3.10 12.94
N GLY A 166 11.27 2.24 12.19
CA GLY A 166 11.13 0.79 12.26
C GLY A 166 10.20 0.18 11.21
N ALA A 167 9.46 1.01 10.45
CA ALA A 167 8.71 0.53 9.30
C ALA A 167 9.65 0.02 8.20
N VAL A 168 9.28 -1.10 7.57
CA VAL A 168 10.02 -1.71 6.47
C VAL A 168 9.08 -1.95 5.30
N PHE A 169 9.47 -1.47 4.13
CA PHE A 169 8.77 -1.70 2.86
C PHE A 169 9.71 -2.39 1.90
N THR A 170 9.29 -3.48 1.29
CA THR A 170 10.13 -4.27 0.37
C THR A 170 9.37 -4.57 -0.91
N LEU A 171 9.97 -4.29 -2.06
CA LEU A 171 9.45 -4.60 -3.39
C LEU A 171 10.16 -5.83 -3.95
N TYR A 172 9.36 -6.75 -4.47
CA TYR A 172 9.83 -7.98 -5.12
C TYR A 172 9.24 -8.09 -6.53
N LYS A 173 9.98 -8.68 -7.46
CA LYS A 173 9.40 -9.30 -8.65
C LYS A 173 9.02 -10.75 -8.35
N VAL A 174 7.91 -11.18 -8.94
CA VAL A 174 7.39 -12.55 -8.85
C VAL A 174 7.82 -13.29 -10.11
N VAL A 175 8.61 -14.36 -9.96
CA VAL A 175 9.27 -15.10 -11.05
C VAL A 175 8.70 -16.52 -11.15
#